data_07b03d172515215ac53e40c26f8ecad5
#
_entry.id   07b03d172515215ac53e40c26f8ecad5
#
_cell.length_a   1.000
_cell.length_b   1.000
_cell.length_c   1.000
_cell.angle_alpha   90.00
_cell.angle_beta   90.00
_cell.angle_gamma   90.00
#
_symmetry.space_group_name_H-M   'P 1'
#
loop_
_entity.id
_entity.type
_entity.pdbx_description
1 polymer ?
#
loop_
_entity_poly.entity_id
_entity_poly.type
_entity_poly.pdbx_seq_one_letter_code
_entity_poly.pdbx_strand_id
1 'polypeptide(L)'
;MATWTLGSPIGVSHPSSCSDVSLPCIPFSSRRLSFSSIIISPLKLQRQVSRRRVRPVISVKMAAAEAFQEVLPPALTSASEPPPIFDGTTRLYISYTCPYAQRVWITRNCKGLQNKIQLVPINLRDRPSWYKEKVYPPNKVPALEHNNEVKGESLDLIRYIDSNFEGPSLFPEDQGRREFAEELMNYVNSFRGSVVSSFKGDRNEADVAFDYIESALSKYGDGPFFLGQFSLVDIAYAPFIERYQPFLLEVKTYDITAGRPKLAAWIEEMNKIEGYQQTKGDPREHVDNFRKRFLSPS
;
A
#
# COMPACT_ATOMS: atom_id res chain seq x y z
N MET A 1 51.45 -1.63 21.90
CA MET A 1 51.65 -2.60 23.00
C MET A 1 50.56 -2.35 24.03
N ALA A 2 49.56 -3.18 24.08
CA ALA A 2 48.68 -3.46 25.21
C ALA A 2 47.86 -4.69 24.88
N THR A 3 48.28 -5.80 25.39
CA THR A 3 47.69 -7.12 25.36
C THR A 3 46.53 -7.18 26.36
N TRP A 4 45.37 -7.70 25.95
CA TRP A 4 44.34 -8.17 26.87
C TRP A 4 44.03 -9.64 26.64
N THR A 5 44.16 -10.37 27.70
CA THR A 5 44.13 -11.81 27.89
C THR A 5 42.68 -12.37 27.88
N LEU A 6 42.57 -13.57 27.33
CA LEU A 6 41.44 -14.49 27.37
C LEU A 6 41.03 -14.87 28.81
N GLY A 7 39.72 -14.89 29.06
CA GLY A 7 39.10 -15.53 30.19
C GLY A 7 38.02 -16.48 29.75
N SER A 8 38.20 -17.78 29.96
CA SER A 8 37.27 -18.88 29.68
C SER A 8 36.42 -19.22 30.92
N PRO A 9 35.52 -20.23 30.85
CA PRO A 9 34.08 -20.07 31.12
C PRO A 9 33.66 -20.72 32.45
N ILE A 10 32.51 -20.37 32.97
CA ILE A 10 31.87 -21.03 34.13
C ILE A 10 30.51 -21.55 33.71
N GLY A 11 30.33 -22.77 33.68
CA GLY A 11 29.69 -23.82 34.44
C GLY A 11 28.16 -23.84 34.34
N VAL A 12 27.69 -24.86 33.68
CA VAL A 12 26.31 -25.38 33.58
C VAL A 12 25.83 -25.90 34.95
N SER A 13 24.57 -25.63 35.28
CA SER A 13 23.80 -26.55 36.14
C SER A 13 22.33 -26.47 35.82
N HIS A 14 21.81 -27.56 35.27
CA HIS A 14 20.35 -27.90 35.26
C HIS A 14 19.94 -28.34 36.68
N PRO A 15 18.65 -28.21 36.98
CA PRO A 15 17.94 -29.35 37.52
C PRO A 15 16.62 -29.65 36.80
N SER A 16 16.48 -30.92 36.51
CA SER A 16 15.23 -31.62 36.20
C SER A 16 14.31 -31.66 37.44
N SER A 17 13.02 -31.46 37.28
CA SER A 17 12.02 -32.26 38.01
C SER A 17 10.65 -32.15 37.31
N CYS A 18 10.16 -33.28 36.86
CA CYS A 18 8.77 -33.56 36.53
C CYS A 18 7.93 -33.43 37.80
N SER A 19 6.73 -32.89 37.66
CA SER A 19 5.63 -33.20 38.57
C SER A 19 4.34 -33.31 37.74
N ASP A 20 3.84 -34.55 37.69
CA ASP A 20 2.53 -34.96 37.22
C ASP A 20 1.44 -34.23 38.00
N VAL A 21 0.49 -33.70 37.27
CA VAL A 21 -0.83 -33.32 37.84
C VAL A 21 -1.90 -34.04 37.09
N SER A 22 -2.41 -35.10 37.72
CA SER A 22 -3.54 -35.92 37.32
C SER A 22 -4.86 -35.14 37.44
N LEU A 23 -5.63 -35.16 36.36
CA LEU A 23 -7.02 -34.67 36.31
C LEU A 23 -7.97 -35.75 36.88
N PRO A 24 -8.99 -35.42 37.66
CA PRO A 24 -9.97 -36.39 38.12
C PRO A 24 -11.09 -36.64 37.08
N CYS A 25 -11.34 -37.91 36.80
CA CYS A 25 -12.46 -38.40 36.02
C CYS A 25 -13.79 -38.22 36.79
N ILE A 26 -14.78 -37.60 36.15
CA ILE A 26 -16.15 -37.54 36.64
C ILE A 26 -16.98 -38.62 35.93
N PRO A 27 -17.73 -39.47 36.63
CA PRO A 27 -18.50 -40.57 36.03
C PRO A 27 -19.78 -40.11 35.38
N PHE A 28 -20.04 -40.62 34.19
CA PHE A 28 -21.25 -40.44 33.41
C PHE A 28 -22.41 -41.27 34.01
N SER A 29 -23.40 -40.61 34.61
CA SER A 29 -24.61 -41.25 35.09
C SER A 29 -25.69 -41.21 34.00
N SER A 30 -26.01 -42.39 33.45
CA SER A 30 -27.10 -42.61 32.51
C SER A 30 -28.43 -42.67 33.27
N ARG A 31 -29.25 -41.64 33.18
CA ARG A 31 -30.67 -41.72 33.56
C ARG A 31 -31.53 -41.89 32.31
N ARG A 32 -32.15 -43.06 32.19
CA ARG A 32 -33.27 -43.32 31.26
C ARG A 32 -34.47 -42.49 31.69
N LEU A 33 -34.95 -41.66 30.79
CA LEU A 33 -36.25 -41.01 30.93
C LEU A 33 -37.24 -41.71 29.99
N SER A 34 -38.32 -42.21 30.60
CA SER A 34 -39.45 -42.90 29.97
C SER A 34 -40.28 -41.92 29.13
N PHE A 35 -40.60 -42.34 27.92
CA PHE A 35 -41.52 -41.62 27.04
C PHE A 35 -42.98 -41.82 27.53
N SER A 36 -43.63 -40.75 27.93
CA SER A 36 -45.09 -40.70 28.05
C SER A 36 -45.64 -39.97 26.82
N SER A 37 -46.47 -40.68 26.08
CA SER A 37 -47.13 -40.19 24.87
C SER A 37 -48.19 -39.15 25.24
N ILE A 38 -48.00 -37.88 24.89
CA ILE A 38 -49.01 -36.85 24.95
C ILE A 38 -49.54 -36.65 23.53
N ILE A 39 -50.82 -36.97 23.36
CA ILE A 39 -51.59 -36.69 22.14
C ILE A 39 -51.92 -35.21 22.13
N ILE A 40 -51.31 -34.47 21.19
CA ILE A 40 -51.65 -33.05 20.98
C ILE A 40 -52.46 -32.92 19.70
N SER A 41 -53.70 -32.45 19.83
CA SER A 41 -54.60 -32.10 18.73
C SER A 41 -54.05 -30.93 17.89
N PRO A 42 -54.33 -30.86 16.59
CA PRO A 42 -53.79 -29.83 15.74
C PRO A 42 -54.52 -28.49 15.92
N LEU A 43 -53.87 -27.55 16.58
CA LEU A 43 -54.27 -26.14 16.55
C LEU A 43 -53.95 -25.55 15.17
N LYS A 44 -55.01 -25.10 14.47
CA LYS A 44 -54.89 -24.33 13.22
C LYS A 44 -54.15 -23.01 13.49
N LEU A 45 -52.89 -22.96 13.12
CA LEU A 45 -52.10 -21.72 13.15
C LEU A 45 -52.44 -20.89 11.90
N GLN A 46 -53.30 -19.89 12.07
CA GLN A 46 -53.50 -18.87 11.03
C GLN A 46 -52.22 -18.05 10.91
N ARG A 47 -51.50 -18.28 9.80
CA ARG A 47 -50.35 -17.49 9.39
C ARG A 47 -50.83 -16.08 8.99
N GLN A 48 -50.70 -15.11 9.91
CA GLN A 48 -50.77 -13.69 9.52
C GLN A 48 -49.51 -13.37 8.71
N VAL A 49 -49.68 -13.25 7.40
CA VAL A 49 -48.63 -12.74 6.48
C VAL A 49 -48.57 -11.24 6.67
N SER A 50 -47.67 -10.81 7.55
CA SER A 50 -47.27 -9.40 7.62
C SER A 50 -46.61 -9.00 6.30
N ARG A 51 -47.34 -8.26 5.47
CA ARG A 51 -46.78 -7.61 4.28
C ARG A 51 -45.83 -6.54 4.74
N ARG A 52 -44.53 -6.89 4.88
CA ARG A 52 -43.47 -5.91 4.96
C ARG A 52 -43.49 -5.09 3.65
N ARG A 53 -43.86 -3.81 3.76
CA ARG A 53 -43.68 -2.83 2.68
C ARG A 53 -42.19 -2.79 2.38
N VAL A 54 -41.81 -3.39 1.26
CA VAL A 54 -40.49 -3.20 0.66
C VAL A 54 -40.45 -1.73 0.24
N ARG A 55 -39.67 -0.92 0.97
CA ARG A 55 -39.35 0.43 0.52
C ARG A 55 -38.59 0.29 -0.81
N PRO A 56 -38.95 1.03 -1.86
CA PRO A 56 -38.16 1.00 -3.09
C PRO A 56 -36.75 1.48 -2.74
N VAL A 57 -35.76 0.63 -3.01
CA VAL A 57 -34.37 1.04 -3.03
C VAL A 57 -34.27 2.01 -4.19
N ILE A 58 -34.17 3.30 -3.89
CA ILE A 58 -33.83 4.32 -4.87
C ILE A 58 -32.39 3.99 -5.28
N SER A 59 -32.26 3.28 -6.38
CA SER A 59 -30.99 3.15 -7.07
C SER A 59 -30.63 4.57 -7.56
N VAL A 60 -29.84 5.27 -6.76
CA VAL A 60 -29.15 6.47 -7.23
C VAL A 60 -28.19 5.97 -8.30
N LYS A 61 -28.60 6.06 -9.58
CA LYS A 61 -27.67 6.03 -10.68
C LYS A 61 -26.69 7.18 -10.40
N MET A 62 -25.52 6.86 -9.86
CA MET A 62 -24.37 7.76 -9.97
C MET A 62 -24.23 8.00 -11.47
N ALA A 63 -24.53 9.22 -11.91
CA ALA A 63 -24.15 9.68 -13.23
C ALA A 63 -22.65 9.38 -13.33
N ALA A 64 -22.27 8.59 -14.33
CA ALA A 64 -20.87 8.41 -14.65
C ALA A 64 -20.34 9.82 -14.90
N ALA A 65 -19.56 10.34 -13.96
CA ALA A 65 -18.77 11.53 -14.19
C ALA A 65 -17.94 11.18 -15.42
N GLU A 66 -18.10 11.95 -16.49
CA GLU A 66 -17.22 11.82 -17.66
C GLU A 66 -15.80 11.82 -17.11
N ALA A 67 -15.04 10.78 -17.42
CA ALA A 67 -13.69 10.63 -16.92
C ALA A 67 -12.89 11.86 -17.36
N PHE A 68 -12.61 12.76 -16.40
CA PHE A 68 -11.87 13.99 -16.68
C PHE A 68 -10.43 13.57 -17.00
N GLN A 69 -10.12 13.51 -18.30
CA GLN A 69 -8.77 13.24 -18.75
C GLN A 69 -7.95 14.52 -18.59
N GLU A 70 -7.18 14.58 -17.51
CA GLU A 70 -6.27 15.69 -17.25
C GLU A 70 -5.20 15.77 -18.33
N VAL A 71 -5.04 16.92 -18.96
CA VAL A 71 -3.91 17.19 -19.85
C VAL A 71 -2.67 17.44 -19.00
N LEU A 72 -1.73 16.52 -19.03
CA LEU A 72 -0.52 16.60 -18.24
C LEU A 72 0.43 17.68 -18.78
N PRO A 73 0.91 18.60 -17.93
CA PRO A 73 1.87 19.63 -18.35
C PRO A 73 3.23 19.02 -18.73
N PRO A 74 3.99 19.66 -19.64
CA PRO A 74 5.33 19.20 -19.99
C PRO A 74 6.28 19.32 -18.79
N ALA A 75 7.27 18.41 -18.72
CA ALA A 75 8.27 18.45 -17.67
C ALA A 75 9.20 19.66 -17.83
N LEU A 76 9.39 20.42 -16.76
CA LEU A 76 10.23 21.62 -16.73
C LEU A 76 11.71 21.23 -16.68
N THR A 77 12.53 21.97 -17.44
CA THR A 77 13.96 21.77 -17.61
C THR A 77 14.77 22.95 -17.07
N SER A 78 16.09 22.87 -17.17
CA SER A 78 17.01 23.96 -16.80
C SER A 78 16.72 25.27 -17.56
N ALA A 79 16.13 25.19 -18.74
CA ALA A 79 15.72 26.35 -19.55
C ALA A 79 14.32 26.89 -19.21
N SER A 80 13.58 26.23 -18.32
CA SER A 80 12.21 26.62 -17.99
C SER A 80 12.18 27.67 -16.87
N GLU A 81 11.38 28.70 -17.08
CA GLU A 81 11.10 29.69 -16.03
C GLU A 81 10.24 29.08 -14.91
N PRO A 82 10.37 29.56 -13.66
CA PRO A 82 9.53 29.11 -12.57
C PRO A 82 8.05 29.49 -12.82
N PRO A 83 7.11 28.64 -12.43
CA PRO A 83 5.72 29.09 -12.28
C PRO A 83 5.65 30.17 -11.18
N PRO A 84 4.54 30.90 -11.05
CA PRO A 84 4.31 31.68 -9.84
C PRO A 84 4.46 30.76 -8.62
N ILE A 85 5.23 31.18 -7.62
CA ILE A 85 5.49 30.42 -6.39
C ILE A 85 5.02 31.22 -5.18
N PHE A 86 4.55 30.56 -4.13
CA PHE A 86 4.07 31.17 -2.88
C PHE A 86 2.96 32.22 -3.09
N ASP A 87 2.09 31.98 -4.08
CA ASP A 87 0.95 32.85 -4.44
C ASP A 87 -0.39 32.32 -3.88
N GLY A 88 -0.35 31.39 -2.95
CA GLY A 88 -1.51 30.72 -2.36
C GLY A 88 -2.01 29.51 -3.15
N THR A 89 -1.50 29.27 -4.36
CA THR A 89 -1.85 28.07 -5.15
C THR A 89 -1.14 26.85 -4.58
N THR A 90 -1.87 25.76 -4.42
CA THR A 90 -1.26 24.48 -4.01
C THR A 90 -0.63 23.79 -5.22
N ARG A 91 0.66 23.50 -5.14
CA ARG A 91 1.45 22.84 -6.21
C ARG A 91 2.11 21.58 -5.74
N LEU A 92 2.03 20.54 -6.54
CA LEU A 92 2.74 19.30 -6.32
C LEU A 92 3.87 19.17 -7.35
N TYR A 93 5.10 19.33 -6.89
CA TYR A 93 6.30 19.14 -7.68
C TYR A 93 6.61 17.64 -7.78
N ILE A 94 6.56 17.11 -9.00
CA ILE A 94 6.72 15.68 -9.29
C ILE A 94 7.78 15.45 -10.37
N SER A 95 8.04 14.22 -10.67
CA SER A 95 8.58 13.75 -11.95
C SER A 95 7.79 12.51 -12.35
N TYR A 96 7.38 12.45 -13.60
CA TYR A 96 6.62 11.33 -14.15
C TYR A 96 7.34 9.97 -14.02
N THR A 97 8.65 9.98 -13.95
CA THR A 97 9.47 8.77 -13.81
C THR A 97 9.78 8.39 -12.35
N CYS A 98 9.45 9.24 -11.38
CA CYS A 98 9.81 9.02 -9.98
C CYS A 98 8.74 8.23 -9.22
N PRO A 99 9.04 7.02 -8.70
CA PRO A 99 8.07 6.22 -7.95
C PRO A 99 7.60 6.89 -6.65
N TYR A 100 8.46 7.68 -6.02
CA TYR A 100 8.10 8.41 -4.81
C TYR A 100 7.10 9.54 -5.10
N ALA A 101 7.30 10.26 -6.21
CA ALA A 101 6.37 11.30 -6.64
C ALA A 101 5.04 10.70 -7.10
N GLN A 102 5.07 9.53 -7.73
CA GLN A 102 3.88 8.83 -8.17
C GLN A 102 2.94 8.48 -7.00
N ARG A 103 3.44 8.15 -5.81
CA ARG A 103 2.60 7.96 -4.61
C ARG A 103 1.68 9.15 -4.35
N VAL A 104 2.27 10.34 -4.33
CA VAL A 104 1.54 11.57 -4.02
C VAL A 104 0.60 11.95 -5.15
N TRP A 105 1.00 11.70 -6.39
CA TRP A 105 0.16 11.91 -7.56
C TRP A 105 -1.06 10.97 -7.58
N ILE A 106 -0.89 9.68 -7.26
CA ILE A 106 -2.00 8.72 -7.09
C ILE A 106 -2.96 9.22 -5.99
N THR A 107 -2.43 9.61 -4.83
CA THR A 107 -3.25 10.11 -3.71
C THR A 107 -4.08 11.32 -4.12
N ARG A 108 -3.46 12.30 -4.80
CA ARG A 108 -4.15 13.47 -5.36
C ARG A 108 -5.30 13.06 -6.27
N ASN A 109 -5.04 12.13 -7.19
CA ASN A 109 -6.04 11.69 -8.16
C ASN A 109 -7.17 10.88 -7.51
N CYS A 110 -6.86 9.95 -6.61
CA CYS A 110 -7.86 9.15 -5.89
C CYS A 110 -8.77 9.98 -4.97
N LYS A 111 -8.29 11.14 -4.51
CA LYS A 111 -9.09 12.09 -3.74
C LYS A 111 -9.86 13.11 -4.61
N GLY A 112 -9.70 13.08 -5.93
CA GLY A 112 -10.37 14.02 -6.84
C GLY A 112 -9.83 15.45 -6.74
N LEU A 113 -8.54 15.64 -6.45
CA LEU A 113 -7.95 16.95 -6.17
C LEU A 113 -7.26 17.59 -7.39
N GLN A 114 -7.56 17.13 -8.62
CA GLN A 114 -6.92 17.60 -9.85
C GLN A 114 -7.06 19.13 -10.04
N ASN A 115 -8.21 19.69 -9.67
CA ASN A 115 -8.48 21.12 -9.77
C ASN A 115 -7.95 21.95 -8.57
N LYS A 116 -7.47 21.29 -7.50
CA LYS A 116 -7.00 21.96 -6.27
C LYS A 116 -5.49 21.90 -6.11
N ILE A 117 -4.85 20.86 -6.59
CA ILE A 117 -3.41 20.67 -6.51
C ILE A 117 -2.86 20.61 -7.93
N GLN A 118 -2.17 21.65 -8.36
CA GLN A 118 -1.56 21.73 -9.68
C GLN A 118 -0.30 20.88 -9.73
N LEU A 119 -0.13 20.13 -10.82
CA LEU A 119 1.11 19.39 -11.07
C LEU A 119 2.17 20.32 -11.66
N VAL A 120 3.37 20.25 -11.10
CA VAL A 120 4.58 20.91 -11.62
C VAL A 120 5.63 19.81 -11.85
N PRO A 121 5.67 19.20 -13.05
CA PRO A 121 6.61 18.13 -13.33
C PRO A 121 8.01 18.67 -13.59
N ILE A 122 9.00 18.07 -12.94
CA ILE A 122 10.43 18.41 -13.04
C ILE A 122 11.18 17.31 -13.79
N ASN A 123 11.97 17.70 -14.79
CA ASN A 123 12.89 16.78 -15.43
C ASN A 123 14.10 16.50 -14.51
N LEU A 124 14.19 15.28 -13.99
CA LEU A 124 15.25 14.93 -13.02
C LEU A 124 16.66 14.85 -13.61
N ARG A 125 16.78 14.77 -14.94
CA ARG A 125 18.07 14.73 -15.63
C ARG A 125 18.56 16.13 -16.02
N ASP A 126 17.63 17.08 -16.11
CA ASP A 126 17.87 18.45 -16.52
C ASP A 126 17.00 19.40 -15.66
N ARG A 127 17.37 19.53 -14.39
CA ARG A 127 16.55 20.23 -13.38
C ARG A 127 16.70 21.74 -13.49
N PRO A 128 15.60 22.51 -13.36
CA PRO A 128 15.66 23.96 -13.24
C PRO A 128 16.34 24.35 -11.91
N SER A 129 17.28 25.28 -11.97
CA SER A 129 18.04 25.76 -10.79
C SER A 129 17.15 26.42 -9.74
N TRP A 130 16.16 27.16 -10.20
CA TRP A 130 15.19 27.84 -9.33
C TRP A 130 14.42 26.89 -8.41
N TYR A 131 14.24 25.63 -8.78
CA TYR A 131 13.54 24.67 -7.93
C TYR A 131 14.31 24.44 -6.61
N LYS A 132 15.62 24.23 -6.68
CA LYS A 132 16.47 24.11 -5.50
C LYS A 132 16.61 25.43 -4.75
N GLU A 133 16.79 26.52 -5.47
CA GLU A 133 17.14 27.82 -4.88
C GLU A 133 15.94 28.51 -4.22
N LYS A 134 14.76 28.37 -4.82
CA LYS A 134 13.58 29.16 -4.42
C LYS A 134 12.42 28.33 -3.83
N VAL A 135 12.35 27.01 -4.14
CA VAL A 135 11.19 26.18 -3.74
C VAL A 135 11.58 25.16 -2.70
N TYR A 136 12.49 24.24 -3.05
CA TYR A 136 12.81 23.11 -2.18
C TYR A 136 14.31 22.80 -2.16
N PRO A 137 15.07 23.35 -1.18
CA PRO A 137 16.53 23.20 -1.10
C PRO A 137 17.06 21.77 -1.14
N PRO A 138 16.35 20.72 -0.60
CA PRO A 138 16.77 19.35 -0.77
C PRO A 138 16.79 18.88 -2.23
N ASN A 139 16.18 19.60 -3.15
CA ASN A 139 16.14 19.32 -4.59
C ASN A 139 15.63 17.91 -4.92
N LYS A 140 14.66 17.43 -4.16
CA LYS A 140 14.01 16.12 -4.33
C LYS A 140 12.57 16.30 -4.78
N VAL A 141 12.02 15.28 -5.41
CA VAL A 141 10.58 15.13 -5.65
C VAL A 141 10.08 13.84 -5.01
N PRO A 142 8.85 13.80 -4.49
CA PRO A 142 7.84 14.87 -4.50
C PRO A 142 8.14 15.98 -3.50
N ALA A 143 7.58 17.17 -3.79
CA ALA A 143 7.42 18.25 -2.82
C ALA A 143 6.04 18.90 -3.03
N LEU A 144 5.37 19.26 -1.94
CA LEU A 144 4.06 19.92 -1.94
C LEU A 144 4.20 21.34 -1.41
N GLU A 145 3.89 22.32 -2.24
CA GLU A 145 3.68 23.70 -1.84
C GLU A 145 2.22 23.88 -1.44
N HIS A 146 1.97 24.22 -0.19
CA HIS A 146 0.64 24.48 0.35
C HIS A 146 0.72 25.50 1.46
N ASN A 147 -0.16 26.51 1.43
CA ASN A 147 -0.18 27.63 2.38
C ASN A 147 1.18 28.36 2.50
N ASN A 148 1.86 28.55 1.38
CA ASN A 148 3.19 29.18 1.29
C ASN A 148 4.31 28.42 2.06
N GLU A 149 4.10 27.14 2.34
CA GLU A 149 5.10 26.24 2.88
C GLU A 149 5.37 25.12 1.89
N VAL A 150 6.60 24.56 1.90
CA VAL A 150 6.94 23.39 1.10
C VAL A 150 7.29 22.22 2.00
N LYS A 151 6.58 21.13 1.80
CA LYS A 151 6.77 19.85 2.50
C LYS A 151 7.29 18.80 1.53
N GLY A 152 8.16 17.92 2.03
CA GLY A 152 8.68 16.77 1.29
C GLY A 152 8.31 15.44 1.94
N GLU A 153 9.04 14.39 1.56
CA GLU A 153 8.90 12.99 1.98
C GLU A 153 7.55 12.35 1.58
N SER A 154 7.62 11.40 0.65
CA SER A 154 6.41 10.91 -0.04
C SER A 154 5.39 10.24 0.87
N LEU A 155 5.82 9.51 1.90
CA LEU A 155 4.91 8.85 2.84
C LEU A 155 4.21 9.85 3.76
N ASP A 156 4.90 10.91 4.14
CA ASP A 156 4.32 11.99 4.94
C ASP A 156 3.36 12.83 4.09
N LEU A 157 3.70 13.07 2.81
CA LEU A 157 2.84 13.81 1.90
C LEU A 157 1.53 13.10 1.59
N ILE A 158 1.52 11.77 1.42
CA ILE A 158 0.25 11.05 1.19
C ILE A 158 -0.66 11.11 2.42
N ARG A 159 -0.10 11.00 3.64
CA ARG A 159 -0.86 11.20 4.88
C ARG A 159 -1.34 12.64 5.04
N TYR A 160 -0.48 13.60 4.72
CA TYR A 160 -0.83 15.02 4.79
C TYR A 160 -1.98 15.36 3.86
N ILE A 161 -1.94 14.91 2.61
CA ILE A 161 -3.02 15.15 1.65
C ILE A 161 -4.30 14.46 2.10
N ASP A 162 -4.21 13.22 2.60
CA ASP A 162 -5.39 12.50 3.07
C ASP A 162 -6.09 13.22 4.24
N SER A 163 -5.33 13.80 5.15
CA SER A 163 -5.85 14.45 6.36
C SER A 163 -6.26 15.91 6.17
N ASN A 164 -5.66 16.64 5.22
CA ASN A 164 -5.84 18.10 5.09
C ASN A 164 -6.66 18.53 3.88
N PHE A 165 -6.99 17.60 2.99
CA PHE A 165 -7.80 17.88 1.81
C PHE A 165 -9.07 17.02 1.83
N GLU A 166 -10.11 17.54 1.20
CA GLU A 166 -11.38 16.85 1.02
C GLU A 166 -11.24 15.58 0.14
N GLY A 167 -12.33 14.85 0.02
CA GLY A 167 -12.40 13.60 -0.73
C GLY A 167 -12.44 12.37 0.17
N PRO A 168 -12.47 11.16 -0.40
CA PRO A 168 -12.54 9.94 0.38
C PRO A 168 -11.33 9.79 1.30
N SER A 169 -11.55 9.30 2.54
CA SER A 169 -10.45 8.91 3.42
C SER A 169 -9.79 7.64 2.86
N LEU A 170 -8.46 7.68 2.77
CA LEU A 170 -7.63 6.57 2.29
C LEU A 170 -6.87 5.88 3.42
N PHE A 171 -7.06 6.33 4.67
CA PHE A 171 -6.49 5.72 5.85
C PHE A 171 -7.60 5.13 6.74
N PRO A 172 -7.44 3.91 7.29
CA PRO A 172 -8.51 3.22 8.00
C PRO A 172 -8.88 3.90 9.32
N GLU A 173 -10.16 3.78 9.73
CA GLU A 173 -10.61 4.22 11.05
C GLU A 173 -10.41 3.15 12.13
N ASP A 174 -10.53 1.87 11.77
CA ASP A 174 -10.32 0.74 12.67
C ASP A 174 -8.88 0.69 13.20
N GLN A 175 -8.74 0.58 14.54
CA GLN A 175 -7.43 0.64 15.19
C GLN A 175 -6.50 -0.49 14.77
N GLY A 176 -6.98 -1.70 14.66
CA GLY A 176 -6.16 -2.85 14.27
C GLY A 176 -5.63 -2.72 12.84
N ARG A 177 -6.46 -2.19 11.93
CA ARG A 177 -6.04 -1.88 10.56
C ARG A 177 -5.06 -0.71 10.52
N ARG A 178 -5.22 0.30 11.37
CA ARG A 178 -4.27 1.43 11.48
C ARG A 178 -2.90 0.97 11.94
N GLU A 179 -2.83 0.15 12.97
CA GLU A 179 -1.56 -0.40 13.48
C GLU A 179 -0.85 -1.22 12.40
N PHE A 180 -1.59 -2.04 11.68
CA PHE A 180 -1.03 -2.81 10.58
C PHE A 180 -0.64 -1.93 9.37
N ALA A 181 -1.41 -0.88 9.09
CA ALA A 181 -1.04 0.10 8.07
C ALA A 181 0.30 0.75 8.39
N GLU A 182 0.53 1.16 9.65
CA GLU A 182 1.80 1.73 10.08
C GLU A 182 2.96 0.73 9.99
N GLU A 183 2.74 -0.53 10.36
CA GLU A 183 3.72 -1.60 10.18
C GLU A 183 4.16 -1.70 8.72
N LEU A 184 3.20 -1.79 7.79
CA LEU A 184 3.46 -1.89 6.36
C LEU A 184 4.12 -0.64 5.79
N MET A 185 3.68 0.55 6.21
CA MET A 185 4.29 1.83 5.79
C MET A 185 5.75 1.95 6.23
N ASN A 186 6.08 1.45 7.42
CA ASN A 186 7.45 1.41 7.91
C ASN A 186 8.31 0.37 7.17
N TYR A 187 7.72 -0.78 6.79
CA TYR A 187 8.42 -1.85 6.09
C TYR A 187 8.74 -1.52 4.61
N VAL A 188 8.01 -0.59 3.98
CA VAL A 188 8.14 -0.33 2.54
C VAL A 188 9.56 -0.01 2.06
N ASN A 189 10.38 0.64 2.90
CA ASN A 189 11.77 0.93 2.56
C ASN A 189 12.66 -0.33 2.63
N SER A 190 12.43 -1.21 3.58
CA SER A 190 13.11 -2.52 3.68
C SER A 190 12.71 -3.40 2.51
N PHE A 191 11.42 -3.52 2.21
CA PHE A 191 10.92 -4.21 1.01
C PHE A 191 11.65 -3.75 -0.25
N ARG A 192 11.70 -2.43 -0.47
CA ARG A 192 12.39 -1.86 -1.64
C ARG A 192 13.88 -2.20 -1.64
N GLY A 193 14.54 -2.14 -0.49
CA GLY A 193 15.96 -2.49 -0.32
C GLY A 193 16.23 -3.93 -0.74
N SER A 194 15.47 -4.89 -0.20
CA SER A 194 15.60 -6.32 -0.50
C SER A 194 15.36 -6.63 -1.99
N VAL A 195 14.34 -6.01 -2.61
CA VAL A 195 14.10 -6.23 -4.05
C VAL A 195 15.21 -5.62 -4.90
N VAL A 196 15.71 -4.42 -4.57
CA VAL A 196 16.78 -3.78 -5.34
C VAL A 196 18.12 -4.52 -5.19
N SER A 197 18.42 -5.08 -4.02
CA SER A 197 19.66 -5.88 -3.83
C SER A 197 19.68 -7.10 -4.75
N SER A 198 18.53 -7.73 -4.99
CA SER A 198 18.40 -8.87 -5.89
C SER A 198 18.67 -8.55 -7.39
N PHE A 199 18.68 -7.28 -7.78
CA PHE A 199 18.94 -6.90 -9.18
C PHE A 199 20.36 -7.25 -9.63
N LYS A 200 21.34 -7.18 -8.72
CA LYS A 200 22.74 -7.55 -8.96
C LYS A 200 23.13 -8.91 -8.36
N GLY A 201 22.41 -9.33 -7.34
CA GLY A 201 22.68 -10.53 -6.56
C GLY A 201 21.71 -11.68 -6.82
N ASP A 202 21.60 -12.53 -5.82
CA ASP A 202 20.66 -13.63 -5.76
C ASP A 202 19.23 -13.10 -5.53
N ARG A 203 18.24 -13.87 -5.99
CA ARG A 203 16.81 -13.53 -5.86
C ARG A 203 16.24 -13.80 -4.47
N ASN A 204 16.96 -14.48 -3.60
CA ASN A 204 16.46 -14.93 -2.29
C ASN A 204 15.87 -13.77 -1.45
N GLU A 205 16.52 -12.62 -1.45
CA GLU A 205 16.01 -11.45 -0.71
C GLU A 205 14.69 -10.92 -1.32
N ALA A 206 14.55 -10.98 -2.64
CA ALA A 206 13.30 -10.61 -3.29
C ALA A 206 12.20 -11.64 -3.02
N ASP A 207 12.51 -12.93 -3.02
CA ASP A 207 11.54 -13.99 -2.67
C ASP A 207 10.97 -13.75 -1.27
N VAL A 208 11.83 -13.55 -0.26
CA VAL A 208 11.41 -13.26 1.13
C VAL A 208 10.55 -12.00 1.20
N ALA A 209 10.94 -10.95 0.47
CA ALA A 209 10.19 -9.70 0.46
C ALA A 209 8.80 -9.84 -0.18
N PHE A 210 8.68 -10.56 -1.29
CA PHE A 210 7.38 -10.79 -1.94
C PHE A 210 6.51 -11.80 -1.18
N ASP A 211 7.09 -12.80 -0.49
CA ASP A 211 6.37 -13.72 0.38
C ASP A 211 5.77 -13.00 1.59
N TYR A 212 6.50 -12.01 2.14
CA TYR A 212 5.94 -11.13 3.16
C TYR A 212 4.73 -10.33 2.64
N ILE A 213 4.81 -9.77 1.42
CA ILE A 213 3.70 -9.06 0.78
C ILE A 213 2.50 -9.98 0.57
N GLU A 214 2.71 -11.22 0.08
CA GLU A 214 1.65 -12.23 -0.07
C GLU A 214 0.96 -12.53 1.26
N SER A 215 1.76 -12.70 2.32
CA SER A 215 1.25 -12.95 3.68
C SER A 215 0.48 -11.74 4.21
N ALA A 216 0.98 -10.52 3.99
CA ALA A 216 0.33 -9.28 4.40
C ALA A 216 -1.03 -9.10 3.72
N LEU A 217 -1.12 -9.38 2.42
CA LEU A 217 -2.38 -9.36 1.66
C LEU A 217 -3.39 -10.43 2.09
N SER A 218 -2.93 -11.45 2.80
CA SER A 218 -3.78 -12.53 3.33
C SER A 218 -4.37 -12.22 4.70
N LYS A 219 -3.91 -11.15 5.38
CA LYS A 219 -4.30 -10.85 6.77
C LYS A 219 -5.78 -10.50 6.92
N TYR A 220 -6.32 -9.73 5.97
CA TYR A 220 -7.74 -9.38 5.94
C TYR A 220 -8.40 -10.05 4.73
N GLY A 221 -9.45 -10.87 4.99
CA GLY A 221 -10.12 -11.67 3.97
C GLY A 221 -11.25 -10.96 3.24
N ASP A 222 -11.50 -9.68 3.53
CA ASP A 222 -12.64 -8.90 3.04
C ASP A 222 -12.34 -8.09 1.76
N GLY A 223 -11.22 -8.34 1.11
CA GLY A 223 -10.88 -7.71 -0.16
C GLY A 223 -9.46 -8.03 -0.64
N PRO A 224 -9.09 -7.57 -1.83
CA PRO A 224 -7.81 -7.86 -2.46
C PRO A 224 -6.66 -6.95 -1.97
N PHE A 225 -6.98 -5.88 -1.24
CA PHE A 225 -6.02 -4.87 -0.79
C PHE A 225 -5.43 -5.19 0.58
N PHE A 226 -4.32 -4.58 0.94
CA PHE A 226 -3.60 -4.84 2.20
C PHE A 226 -4.48 -4.75 3.45
N LEU A 227 -5.42 -3.81 3.45
CA LEU A 227 -6.34 -3.60 4.56
C LEU A 227 -7.77 -4.06 4.24
N GLY A 228 -7.93 -4.93 3.23
CA GLY A 228 -9.22 -5.36 2.69
C GLY A 228 -9.82 -4.32 1.74
N GLN A 229 -9.66 -3.05 2.00
CA GLN A 229 -10.08 -1.93 1.14
C GLN A 229 -8.87 -1.14 0.67
N PHE A 230 -9.00 -0.52 -0.51
CA PHE A 230 -7.96 0.36 -1.07
C PHE A 230 -7.59 1.49 -0.10
N SER A 231 -6.29 1.72 0.08
CA SER A 231 -5.76 2.60 1.11
C SER A 231 -4.42 3.24 0.73
N LEU A 232 -3.91 4.11 1.61
CA LEU A 232 -2.56 4.68 1.47
C LEU A 232 -1.46 3.61 1.47
N VAL A 233 -1.71 2.44 2.08
CA VAL A 233 -0.74 1.33 2.05
C VAL A 233 -0.56 0.81 0.63
N ASP A 234 -1.66 0.58 -0.09
CA ASP A 234 -1.61 0.15 -1.49
C ASP A 234 -0.86 1.16 -2.36
N ILE A 235 -1.14 2.44 -2.14
CA ILE A 235 -0.46 3.55 -2.82
C ILE A 235 1.04 3.56 -2.52
N ALA A 236 1.44 3.21 -1.29
CA ALA A 236 2.85 3.20 -0.90
C ALA A 236 3.67 2.13 -1.66
N TYR A 237 3.07 1.00 -2.01
CA TYR A 237 3.74 -0.11 -2.70
C TYR A 237 3.60 -0.06 -4.22
N ALA A 238 2.46 0.38 -4.74
CA ALA A 238 2.11 0.30 -6.15
C ALA A 238 3.18 0.81 -7.13
N PRO A 239 3.78 2.00 -6.95
CA PRO A 239 4.78 2.51 -7.89
C PRO A 239 6.04 1.66 -8.00
N PHE A 240 6.39 0.93 -6.96
CA PHE A 240 7.56 0.06 -6.94
C PHE A 240 7.25 -1.28 -7.58
N ILE A 241 6.13 -1.90 -7.24
CA ILE A 241 5.70 -3.17 -7.83
C ILE A 241 5.48 -3.00 -9.34
N GLU A 242 4.87 -1.87 -9.78
CA GLU A 242 4.72 -1.51 -11.19
C GLU A 242 6.03 -1.59 -11.98
N ARG A 243 7.14 -1.15 -11.36
CA ARG A 243 8.45 -1.13 -12.00
C ARG A 243 9.22 -2.44 -11.85
N TYR A 244 9.06 -3.09 -10.70
CA TYR A 244 9.78 -4.33 -10.40
C TYR A 244 9.26 -5.51 -11.21
N GLN A 245 7.96 -5.62 -11.38
CA GLN A 245 7.34 -6.73 -12.09
C GLN A 245 7.89 -6.91 -13.51
N PRO A 246 7.83 -5.92 -14.42
CA PRO A 246 8.36 -6.08 -15.77
C PRO A 246 9.87 -6.24 -15.79
N PHE A 247 10.62 -5.54 -14.95
CA PHE A 247 12.06 -5.63 -14.88
C PHE A 247 12.53 -7.03 -14.42
N LEU A 248 11.99 -7.56 -13.36
CA LEU A 248 12.36 -8.86 -12.82
C LEU A 248 11.96 -9.99 -13.79
N LEU A 249 10.78 -9.87 -14.40
CA LEU A 249 10.34 -10.86 -15.39
C LEU A 249 11.26 -10.89 -16.62
N GLU A 250 11.57 -9.73 -17.19
CA GLU A 250 12.34 -9.64 -18.45
C GLU A 250 13.84 -9.88 -18.24
N VAL A 251 14.40 -9.36 -17.14
CA VAL A 251 15.86 -9.36 -16.94
C VAL A 251 16.35 -10.54 -16.12
N LYS A 252 15.52 -11.02 -15.19
CA LYS A 252 15.87 -12.13 -14.28
C LYS A 252 15.05 -13.39 -14.53
N THR A 253 14.11 -13.38 -15.49
CA THR A 253 13.16 -14.48 -15.72
C THR A 253 12.46 -14.86 -14.42
N TYR A 254 12.13 -13.81 -13.61
CA TYR A 254 11.55 -13.97 -12.29
C TYR A 254 10.15 -13.37 -12.26
N ASP A 255 9.13 -14.23 -12.25
CA ASP A 255 7.74 -13.84 -12.08
C ASP A 255 7.43 -13.68 -10.59
N ILE A 256 7.21 -12.43 -10.16
CA ILE A 256 6.90 -12.09 -8.77
C ILE A 256 5.56 -12.66 -8.29
N THR A 257 4.67 -13.06 -9.21
CA THR A 257 3.34 -13.61 -8.91
C THR A 257 3.32 -15.13 -8.82
N ALA A 258 4.39 -15.79 -9.29
CA ALA A 258 4.48 -17.26 -9.25
C ALA A 258 4.41 -17.77 -7.79
N GLY A 259 3.37 -18.54 -7.47
CA GLY A 259 3.10 -19.02 -6.11
C GLY A 259 2.49 -17.98 -5.17
N ARG A 260 2.14 -16.78 -5.67
CA ARG A 260 1.61 -15.64 -4.88
C ARG A 260 0.27 -15.14 -5.44
N PRO A 261 -0.81 -15.90 -5.24
CA PRO A 261 -2.12 -15.57 -5.82
C PRO A 261 -2.74 -14.28 -5.26
N LYS A 262 -2.44 -13.90 -4.02
CA LYS A 262 -2.94 -12.64 -3.45
C LYS A 262 -2.24 -11.44 -4.06
N LEU A 263 -0.93 -11.52 -4.28
CA LEU A 263 -0.18 -10.50 -4.98
C LEU A 263 -0.67 -10.34 -6.43
N ALA A 264 -0.94 -11.46 -7.12
CA ALA A 264 -1.49 -11.42 -8.47
C ALA A 264 -2.86 -10.72 -8.50
N ALA A 265 -3.78 -11.08 -7.59
CA ALA A 265 -5.08 -10.46 -7.46
C ALA A 265 -4.98 -8.96 -7.09
N TRP A 266 -4.07 -8.62 -6.19
CA TRP A 266 -3.81 -7.21 -5.81
C TRP A 266 -3.35 -6.39 -7.02
N ILE A 267 -2.41 -6.90 -7.83
CA ILE A 267 -1.95 -6.22 -9.05
C ILE A 267 -3.10 -6.00 -10.02
N GLU A 268 -3.97 -7.00 -10.19
CA GLU A 268 -5.15 -6.90 -11.06
C GLU A 268 -6.10 -5.81 -10.57
N GLU A 269 -6.42 -5.79 -9.27
CA GLU A 269 -7.34 -4.80 -8.70
C GLU A 269 -6.73 -3.39 -8.66
N MET A 270 -5.43 -3.25 -8.38
CA MET A 270 -4.73 -1.97 -8.51
C MET A 270 -4.85 -1.40 -9.93
N ASN A 271 -4.79 -2.24 -10.95
CA ASN A 271 -4.94 -1.82 -12.33
C ASN A 271 -6.37 -1.37 -12.70
N LYS A 272 -7.36 -1.54 -11.82
CA LYS A 272 -8.73 -1.01 -11.98
C LYS A 272 -8.93 0.36 -11.31
N ILE A 273 -7.99 0.78 -10.46
CA ILE A 273 -8.03 2.09 -9.79
C ILE A 273 -7.70 3.19 -10.78
N GLU A 274 -8.70 3.99 -11.16
CA GLU A 274 -8.55 5.04 -12.17
C GLU A 274 -7.45 6.05 -11.83
N GLY A 275 -7.43 6.54 -10.59
CA GLY A 275 -6.40 7.48 -10.11
C GLY A 275 -4.98 6.92 -10.18
N TYR A 276 -4.81 5.60 -10.12
CA TYR A 276 -3.53 4.94 -10.35
C TYR A 276 -3.23 4.79 -11.85
N GLN A 277 -4.19 4.32 -12.64
CA GLN A 277 -4.02 4.15 -14.09
C GLN A 277 -3.51 5.43 -14.77
N GLN A 278 -4.07 6.58 -14.39
CA GLN A 278 -3.68 7.90 -14.93
C GLN A 278 -2.22 8.28 -14.66
N THR A 279 -1.54 7.57 -13.74
CA THR A 279 -0.16 7.85 -13.34
C THR A 279 0.85 6.84 -13.84
N LYS A 280 0.39 5.75 -14.47
CA LYS A 280 1.27 4.65 -14.91
C LYS A 280 2.19 5.09 -16.04
N GLY A 281 3.44 4.63 -15.94
CA GLY A 281 4.43 4.78 -17.01
C GLY A 281 4.45 3.59 -17.96
N ASP A 282 5.18 3.74 -19.06
CA ASP A 282 5.44 2.64 -19.98
C ASP A 282 6.35 1.58 -19.32
N PRO A 283 5.90 0.30 -19.25
CA PRO A 283 6.74 -0.76 -18.69
C PRO A 283 8.11 -0.92 -19.35
N ARG A 284 8.21 -0.67 -20.65
CA ARG A 284 9.49 -0.73 -21.38
C ARG A 284 10.45 0.36 -20.92
N GLU A 285 9.96 1.59 -20.75
CA GLU A 285 10.77 2.68 -20.21
C GLU A 285 11.23 2.37 -18.78
N HIS A 286 10.42 1.71 -17.97
CA HIS A 286 10.81 1.28 -16.63
C HIS A 286 11.96 0.28 -16.68
N VAL A 287 11.88 -0.73 -17.54
CA VAL A 287 12.94 -1.73 -17.73
C VAL A 287 14.23 -1.06 -18.18
N ASP A 288 14.17 -0.20 -19.20
CA ASP A 288 15.34 0.50 -19.76
C ASP A 288 16.01 1.42 -18.73
N ASN A 289 15.22 2.17 -17.95
CA ASN A 289 15.73 3.02 -16.90
C ASN A 289 16.41 2.21 -15.78
N PHE A 290 15.89 1.04 -15.45
CA PHE A 290 16.46 0.16 -14.44
C PHE A 290 17.73 -0.53 -14.95
N ARG A 291 17.76 -0.99 -16.20
CA ARG A 291 18.99 -1.50 -16.84
C ARG A 291 20.10 -0.48 -16.79
N LYS A 292 19.83 0.77 -17.23
CA LYS A 292 20.81 1.86 -17.20
C LYS A 292 21.30 2.16 -15.79
N ARG A 293 20.41 2.12 -14.80
CA ARG A 293 20.76 2.50 -13.42
C ARG A 293 21.49 1.41 -12.65
N PHE A 294 21.13 0.14 -12.83
CA PHE A 294 21.56 -0.95 -11.97
C PHE A 294 22.49 -1.95 -12.64
N LEU A 295 22.47 -2.05 -13.98
CA LEU A 295 23.21 -3.08 -14.72
C LEU A 295 24.26 -2.50 -15.67
N SER A 296 24.28 -1.19 -15.93
CA SER A 296 25.39 -0.59 -16.73
C SER A 296 26.70 -0.72 -15.95
N PRO A 297 27.80 -1.08 -16.62
CA PRO A 297 29.13 -1.00 -16.02
C PRO A 297 29.38 0.43 -15.55
N SER A 298 29.91 0.56 -14.33
CA SER A 298 30.35 1.83 -13.73
C SER A 298 31.61 2.36 -14.41
#